data_091486128abc9ce605a57a3a1756bfa7
#
_entry.id   091486128abc9ce605a57a3a1756bfa7
#
_cell.length_a   1.000
_cell.length_b   1.000
_cell.length_c   1.000
_cell.angle_alpha   90.00
_cell.angle_beta   90.00
_cell.angle_gamma   90.00
#
_symmetry.space_group_name_H-M   'P 1'
#
loop_
_entity.id
_entity.type
_entity.pdbx_description
1 polymer ?
#
loop_
_entity_poly.entity_id
_entity_poly.type
_entity_poly.pdbx_seq_one_letter_code
_entity_poly.pdbx_strand_id
1 'polypeptide(L)' 'RVLFFDHGKLLEDAPPAQFFDNPQDPRAQAFLRQVL' A
#
# COMPACT_ATOMS: atom_id res chain seq x y z
N ARG A 1 1.27 7.19 -9.60
CA ARG A 1 0.71 5.92 -9.13
C ARG A 1 1.68 5.27 -8.17
N VAL A 2 1.15 4.63 -7.14
CA VAL A 2 1.96 4.01 -6.10
C VAL A 2 1.99 2.51 -6.29
N LEU A 3 3.19 1.94 -6.25
CA LEU A 3 3.40 0.50 -6.32
C LEU A 3 3.98 0.05 -4.98
N PHE A 4 3.30 -0.86 -4.31
CA PHE A 4 3.75 -1.39 -3.03
C PHE A 4 4.23 -2.82 -3.18
N PHE A 5 5.50 -3.03 -2.89
CA PHE A 5 6.14 -4.35 -3.01
C PHE A 5 6.46 -4.92 -1.63
N ASP A 6 6.38 -6.23 -1.52
CA ASP A 6 6.80 -6.94 -0.32
C ASP A 6 7.24 -8.35 -0.73
N HIS A 7 8.43 -8.75 -0.25
CA HIS A 7 9.00 -10.06 -0.56
C HIS A 7 9.06 -10.34 -2.06
N GLY A 8 9.39 -9.29 -2.84
CA GLY A 8 9.54 -9.43 -4.28
C GLY A 8 8.23 -9.51 -5.04
N LYS A 9 7.11 -9.27 -4.38
CA LYS A 9 5.80 -9.32 -5.02
C LYS A 9 5.13 -7.95 -4.99
N LEU A 10 4.43 -7.62 -6.06
CA LEU A 10 3.61 -6.42 -6.10
C LEU A 10 2.29 -6.70 -5.38
N LEU A 11 2.08 -6.04 -4.28
CA LEU A 11 0.88 -6.25 -3.47
C LEU A 11 -0.20 -5.23 -3.75
N GLU A 12 0.19 -4.01 -4.10
CA GLU A 12 -0.80 -2.98 -4.38
C GLU A 12 -0.30 -2.04 -5.47
N ASP A 13 -1.21 -1.58 -6.32
CA ASP A 13 -0.94 -0.67 -7.43
C ASP A 13 -2.14 0.26 -7.50
N ALA A 14 -1.96 1.50 -7.02
CA ALA A 14 -3.09 2.41 -6.91
C ALA A 14 -2.61 3.86 -7.01
N PRO A 15 -3.53 4.79 -7.35
CA PRO A 15 -3.22 6.22 -7.26
C PRO A 15 -2.86 6.59 -5.83
N PRO A 16 -2.01 7.62 -5.63
CA PRO A 16 -1.60 8.00 -4.28
C PRO A 16 -2.75 8.24 -3.32
N ALA A 17 -3.80 8.91 -3.77
CA ALA A 17 -4.94 9.20 -2.90
C ALA A 17 -5.58 7.92 -2.39
N GLN A 18 -5.78 6.95 -3.27
CA GLN A 18 -6.38 5.69 -2.87
C GLN A 18 -5.43 4.88 -1.99
N PHE A 19 -4.14 4.87 -2.32
CA PHE A 19 -3.19 4.10 -1.55
C PHE A 19 -3.11 4.58 -0.10
N PHE A 20 -3.05 5.88 0.10
CA PHE A 20 -2.93 6.45 1.44
C PHE A 20 -4.25 6.51 2.19
N ASP A 21 -5.35 6.66 1.47
CA ASP A 21 -6.66 6.82 2.09
C ASP A 21 -7.37 5.50 2.32
N ASN A 22 -7.26 4.57 1.36
CA ASN A 22 -7.99 3.31 1.43
C ASN A 22 -7.18 2.17 0.80
N PRO A 23 -6.05 1.79 1.40
CA PRO A 23 -5.27 0.68 0.85
C PRO A 23 -6.04 -0.63 0.94
N GLN A 24 -5.94 -1.43 -0.11
CA GLN A 24 -6.72 -2.66 -0.21
C GLN A 24 -5.99 -3.86 0.35
N ASP A 25 -4.66 -3.87 0.29
CA ASP A 25 -3.86 -5.00 0.74
C ASP A 25 -3.57 -4.90 2.22
N PRO A 26 -3.76 -6.00 3.00
CA PRO A 26 -3.49 -5.97 4.45
C PRO A 26 -2.07 -5.57 4.82
N ARG A 27 -1.09 -5.94 4.00
CA ARG A 27 0.31 -5.58 4.27
C ARG A 27 0.53 -4.09 4.06
N ALA A 28 -0.11 -3.52 3.04
CA ALA A 28 -0.05 -2.09 2.82
C ALA A 28 -0.72 -1.34 3.97
N GLN A 29 -1.84 -1.85 4.45
CA GLN A 29 -2.54 -1.26 5.59
C GLN A 29 -1.66 -1.25 6.83
N ALA A 30 -0.98 -2.36 7.10
CA ALA A 30 -0.10 -2.47 8.25
C ALA A 30 1.10 -1.52 8.13
N PHE A 31 1.66 -1.43 6.92
CA PHE A 31 2.78 -0.52 6.67
C PHE A 31 2.40 0.93 6.94
N LEU A 32 1.26 1.35 6.41
CA LEU A 32 0.83 2.73 6.58
C LEU A 32 0.45 3.05 8.01
N ARG A 33 -0.05 2.07 8.74
CA ARG A 33 -0.38 2.26 10.15
C ARG A 33 0.86 2.61 10.97
N GLN A 34 2.01 2.06 10.62
CA GLN A 34 3.25 2.35 11.31
C GLN A 34 3.86 3.67 10.87
N VAL A 35 3.66 4.06 9.62
CA VAL A 35 4.25 5.27 9.05
C VAL A 35 3.39 6.50 9.35
N LEU A 36 2.11 6.35 9.25
CA LEU A 36 1.16 7.43 9.43
C LEU A 36 0.44 7.29 10.75
#